data_d541eab6095a4b1a8f182970394f33e1
#
_entry.id   d541eab6095a4b1a8f182970394f33e1
#
_cell.length_a   1.000
_cell.length_b   1.000
_cell.length_c   1.000
_cell.angle_alpha   90.00
_cell.angle_beta   90.00
_cell.angle_gamma   90.00
#
_symmetry.space_group_name_H-M   'P 1'
#
loop_
_entity.id
_entity.type
_entity.pdbx_description
1 polymer ?
#
loop_
_entity_poly.entity_id
_entity_poly.type
_entity_poly.pdbx_seq_one_letter_code
_entity_poly.pdbx_strand_id
1 'polypeptide(L)'
;MTRNVLNQFECKIGKAGEILCNTDDTGNVLLFVSSGKLVIYNQNQTPVADVDEGHFVLLPAEKSFIAIAITSTRLILMHAGPLSEWNPNRPVILPICPSLAKTLYIIEYYQNEKRSELN
;
A
#
# COMPACT_ATOMS: atom_id res chain seq x y z
N MET A 1 -12.00 -8.63 18.45
CA MET A 1 -10.92 -8.02 19.19
C MET A 1 -10.37 -6.83 18.45
N THR A 2 -10.54 -5.70 19.08
CA THR A 2 -10.23 -4.43 18.42
C THR A 2 -8.75 -4.14 18.33
N ARG A 3 -7.94 -4.70 19.22
CA ARG A 3 -6.50 -4.43 19.24
C ARG A 3 -5.79 -4.79 17.95
N ASN A 4 -6.36 -5.73 17.19
CA ASN A 4 -5.68 -6.23 16.01
C ASN A 4 -5.94 -5.39 14.76
N VAL A 5 -6.89 -4.47 14.83
CA VAL A 5 -7.22 -3.65 13.66
C VAL A 5 -6.02 -2.78 13.27
N LEU A 6 -5.42 -2.09 14.23
CA LEU A 6 -4.27 -1.22 13.95
C LEU A 6 -3.00 -2.03 13.63
N ASN A 7 -2.89 -3.24 14.16
CA ASN A 7 -1.73 -4.08 13.91
C ASN A 7 -1.74 -4.71 12.51
N GLN A 8 -2.88 -4.66 11.81
CA GLN A 8 -3.00 -5.16 10.46
C GLN A 8 -2.57 -4.14 9.42
N PHE A 9 -2.31 -2.93 9.84
CA PHE A 9 -1.90 -1.84 8.96
C PHE A 9 -0.47 -1.46 9.25
N GLU A 10 0.28 -1.21 8.20
CA GLU A 10 1.67 -0.78 8.33
C GLU A 10 1.84 0.52 7.56
N CYS A 11 2.24 1.58 8.26
CA CYS A 11 2.52 2.86 7.62
C CYS A 11 3.96 2.88 7.14
N LYS A 12 4.15 3.20 5.88
CA LYS A 12 5.48 3.28 5.27
C LYS A 12 5.71 4.66 4.68
N ILE A 13 6.94 5.12 4.81
CA ILE A 13 7.37 6.40 4.25
C ILE A 13 8.64 6.13 3.45
N GLY A 14 8.69 6.63 2.23
CA GLY A 14 9.86 6.46 1.39
C GLY A 14 10.17 7.70 0.58
N LYS A 15 11.44 7.85 0.26
CA LYS A 15 11.91 8.91 -0.62
C LYS A 15 11.83 8.43 -2.06
N ALA A 16 11.90 9.37 -3.00
CA ALA A 16 11.93 9.04 -4.43
C ALA A 16 12.98 7.96 -4.70
N GLY A 17 12.60 6.93 -5.42
CA GLY A 17 13.46 5.82 -5.80
C GLY A 17 13.48 4.65 -4.83
N GLU A 18 12.92 4.79 -3.64
CA GLU A 18 12.92 3.71 -2.67
C GLU A 18 11.82 2.68 -2.96
N ILE A 19 12.13 1.41 -2.71
CA ILE A 19 11.16 0.32 -2.81
C ILE A 19 10.35 0.31 -1.53
N LEU A 20 9.04 0.48 -1.66
CA LEU A 20 8.13 0.51 -0.51
C LEU A 20 7.44 -0.83 -0.28
N CYS A 21 7.34 -1.65 -1.30
CA CYS A 21 6.68 -2.94 -1.19
C CYS A 21 7.22 -3.90 -2.24
N ASN A 22 7.41 -5.15 -1.84
CA ASN A 22 7.75 -6.24 -2.74
C ASN A 22 6.84 -7.40 -2.37
N THR A 23 5.99 -7.84 -3.29
CA THR A 23 5.01 -8.88 -2.97
C THR A 23 5.64 -10.24 -2.68
N ASP A 24 6.89 -10.47 -3.08
CA ASP A 24 7.59 -11.69 -2.70
C ASP A 24 7.78 -11.76 -1.19
N ASP A 25 7.88 -10.61 -0.53
CA ASP A 25 8.06 -10.54 0.92
C ASP A 25 6.73 -10.43 1.66
N THR A 26 5.75 -9.76 1.08
CA THR A 26 4.53 -9.37 1.79
C THR A 26 3.34 -10.28 1.53
N GLY A 27 3.33 -11.00 0.40
CA GLY A 27 2.13 -11.66 -0.07
C GLY A 27 1.16 -10.67 -0.69
N ASN A 28 -0.10 -11.07 -0.80
CA ASN A 28 -1.16 -10.20 -1.33
C ASN A 28 -1.32 -8.97 -0.44
N VAL A 29 -1.29 -7.78 -1.01
CA VAL A 29 -1.42 -6.55 -0.23
C VAL A 29 -2.35 -5.57 -0.92
N LEU A 30 -2.96 -4.73 -0.10
CA LEU A 30 -3.67 -3.54 -0.53
C LEU A 30 -2.84 -2.36 -0.05
N LEU A 31 -2.49 -1.46 -0.95
CA LEU A 31 -1.76 -0.24 -0.63
C LEU A 31 -2.67 0.96 -0.81
N PHE A 32 -2.69 1.84 0.17
CA PHE A 32 -3.35 3.13 0.06
C PHE A 32 -2.29 4.24 0.10
N VAL A 33 -2.25 5.06 -0.95
CA VAL A 33 -1.27 6.15 -1.02
C VAL A 33 -1.87 7.38 -0.33
N SER A 34 -1.36 7.71 0.85
CA SER A 34 -1.85 8.86 1.60
C SER A 34 -1.21 10.17 1.12
N SER A 35 -0.01 10.12 0.58
CA SER A 35 0.59 11.26 -0.11
C SER A 35 1.68 10.77 -1.05
N GLY A 36 1.92 11.51 -2.11
CA GLY A 36 2.95 11.19 -3.08
C GLY A 36 2.45 10.33 -4.22
N LYS A 37 3.35 9.55 -4.80
CA LYS A 37 3.06 8.77 -6.00
C LYS A 37 3.94 7.53 -6.08
N LEU A 38 3.34 6.41 -6.46
CA LEU A 38 4.03 5.14 -6.67
C LEU A 38 3.99 4.73 -8.13
N VAL A 39 4.99 3.98 -8.56
CA VAL A 39 4.91 3.17 -9.77
C VAL A 39 5.07 1.72 -9.39
N ILE A 40 4.23 0.87 -9.98
CA ILE A 40 4.28 -0.57 -9.77
C ILE A 40 5.00 -1.19 -10.96
N TYR A 41 6.03 -1.99 -10.67
CA TYR A 41 6.79 -2.72 -11.67
C TYR A 41 6.51 -4.21 -11.54
N ASN A 42 6.48 -4.91 -12.67
CA ASN A 42 6.36 -6.36 -12.67
C ASN A 42 7.75 -7.01 -12.53
N GLN A 43 7.79 -8.34 -12.56
CA GLN A 43 9.04 -9.08 -12.41
C GLN A 43 10.05 -8.84 -13.54
N ASN A 44 9.58 -8.34 -14.68
CA ASN A 44 10.44 -8.00 -15.81
C ASN A 44 10.91 -6.54 -15.77
N GLN A 45 10.68 -5.87 -14.64
CA GLN A 45 11.04 -4.46 -14.43
C GLN A 45 10.31 -3.52 -15.39
N THR A 46 9.12 -3.91 -15.82
CA THR A 46 8.27 -3.09 -16.66
C THR A 46 7.24 -2.37 -15.77
N PRO A 47 7.07 -1.05 -15.93
CA PRO A 47 6.04 -0.34 -15.16
C PRO A 47 4.65 -0.76 -15.67
N VAL A 48 3.77 -1.14 -14.74
CA VAL A 48 2.44 -1.63 -15.09
C VAL A 48 1.32 -0.79 -14.51
N ALA A 49 1.61 0.09 -13.56
CA ALA A 49 0.59 0.93 -12.96
C ALA A 49 1.21 2.13 -12.27
N ASP A 50 0.51 3.27 -12.30
CA ASP A 50 0.81 4.46 -11.52
C ASP A 50 -0.27 4.60 -10.47
N VAL A 51 0.11 4.89 -9.23
CA VAL A 51 -0.84 5.06 -8.14
C VAL A 51 -0.62 6.41 -7.49
N ASP A 52 -1.62 7.28 -7.58
CA ASP A 52 -1.55 8.62 -7.06
C ASP A 52 -2.16 8.71 -5.66
N GLU A 53 -1.91 9.83 -5.00
CA GLU A 53 -2.47 10.12 -3.68
C GLU A 53 -3.99 9.89 -3.66
N GLY A 54 -4.46 9.24 -2.61
CA GLY A 54 -5.88 8.96 -2.43
C GLY A 54 -6.37 7.69 -3.10
N HIS A 55 -5.52 7.02 -3.86
CA HIS A 55 -5.90 5.80 -4.55
C HIS A 55 -5.41 4.56 -3.83
N PHE A 56 -6.08 3.45 -4.11
CA PHE A 56 -5.72 2.14 -3.62
C PHE A 56 -5.20 1.30 -4.77
N VAL A 57 -4.28 0.39 -4.46
CA VAL A 57 -3.91 -0.64 -5.42
C VAL A 57 -3.85 -1.98 -4.72
N LEU A 58 -4.45 -2.99 -5.36
CA LEU A 58 -4.33 -4.38 -4.94
C LEU A 58 -3.17 -5.01 -5.71
N LEU A 59 -2.21 -5.56 -4.98
CA LEU A 59 -1.06 -6.24 -5.57
C LEU A 59 -1.14 -7.72 -5.23
N PRO A 60 -1.46 -8.56 -6.21
CA PRO A 60 -1.46 -10.01 -6.00
C PRO A 60 -0.04 -10.54 -5.89
N ALA A 61 0.18 -11.54 -5.04
CA ALA A 61 1.51 -12.08 -4.78
C ALA A 61 1.92 -13.19 -5.75
N GLU A 62 0.99 -13.70 -6.52
CA GLU A 62 1.27 -14.82 -7.43
C GLU A 62 2.30 -14.48 -8.48
N LYS A 63 2.34 -13.22 -8.89
CA LYS A 63 3.42 -12.64 -9.69
C LYS A 63 4.17 -11.64 -8.83
N SER A 64 5.45 -11.46 -9.09
CA SER A 64 6.25 -10.51 -8.33
C SER A 64 5.95 -9.08 -8.78
N PHE A 65 5.53 -8.24 -7.84
CA PHE A 65 5.34 -6.82 -8.08
C PHE A 65 6.15 -6.01 -7.06
N ILE A 66 6.68 -4.89 -7.52
CA ILE A 66 7.45 -3.98 -6.68
C ILE A 66 6.84 -2.58 -6.80
N ALA A 67 6.59 -1.96 -5.64
CA ALA A 67 6.10 -0.58 -5.59
C ALA A 67 7.27 0.34 -5.27
N ILE A 68 7.55 1.28 -6.15
CA ILE A 68 8.66 2.22 -6.00
C ILE A 68 8.10 3.64 -5.93
N ALA A 69 8.58 4.41 -4.95
CA ALA A 69 8.20 5.81 -4.80
C ALA A 69 8.79 6.65 -5.92
N ILE A 70 7.97 7.44 -6.58
CA ILE A 70 8.45 8.42 -7.59
C ILE A 70 8.81 9.72 -6.91
N THR A 71 8.01 10.11 -5.94
CA THR A 71 8.26 11.27 -5.09
C THR A 71 8.33 10.80 -3.67
N SER A 72 8.58 11.70 -2.73
CA SER A 72 8.40 11.38 -1.32
C SER A 72 6.97 10.86 -1.12
N THR A 73 6.83 9.66 -0.61
CA THR A 73 5.54 8.95 -0.57
C THR A 73 5.27 8.39 0.80
N ARG A 74 4.01 8.49 1.20
CA ARG A 74 3.50 7.86 2.42
C ARG A 74 2.37 6.94 2.02
N LEU A 75 2.38 5.73 2.56
CA LEU A 75 1.33 4.77 2.25
C LEU A 75 0.98 3.94 3.47
N ILE A 76 -0.20 3.33 3.39
CA ILE A 76 -0.63 2.32 4.35
C ILE A 76 -0.66 0.99 3.61
N LEU A 77 0.05 0.02 4.14
CA LEU A 77 0.08 -1.34 3.62
C LEU A 77 -0.85 -2.20 4.48
N MET A 78 -1.75 -2.90 3.83
CA MET A 78 -2.69 -3.81 4.49
C MET A 78 -2.54 -5.18 3.86
N HIS A 79 -2.36 -6.19 4.70
CA HIS A 79 -2.25 -7.56 4.20
C HIS A 79 -3.64 -8.03 3.78
N ALA A 80 -3.73 -8.56 2.57
CA ALA A 80 -4.96 -9.10 2.03
C ALA A 80 -4.86 -10.62 2.01
N GLY A 81 -5.94 -11.28 2.39
CA GLY A 81 -5.98 -12.74 2.32
C GLY A 81 -6.09 -13.22 0.88
N PRO A 82 -6.16 -14.53 0.69
CA PRO A 82 -6.34 -15.08 -0.65
C PRO A 82 -7.71 -14.66 -1.18
N LEU A 83 -7.71 -14.07 -2.38
CA LEU A 83 -8.93 -13.63 -3.04
C LEU A 83 -9.06 -14.39 -4.34
N SER A 84 -10.02 -15.29 -4.38
CA SER A 84 -10.19 -16.21 -5.52
C SER A 84 -10.58 -15.49 -6.81
N GLU A 85 -11.10 -14.28 -6.70
CA GLU A 85 -11.57 -13.54 -7.86
C GLU A 85 -10.53 -12.57 -8.42
N TRP A 86 -9.36 -12.49 -7.80
CA TRP A 86 -8.32 -11.61 -8.30
C TRP A 86 -7.71 -12.15 -9.58
N ASN A 87 -7.41 -11.24 -10.49
CA ASN A 87 -6.54 -11.59 -11.59
C ASN A 87 -5.10 -11.57 -11.05
N PRO A 88 -4.43 -12.74 -10.94
CA PRO A 88 -3.10 -12.80 -10.33
C PRO A 88 -2.01 -12.18 -11.20
N ASN A 89 -2.34 -11.76 -12.41
CA ASN A 89 -1.35 -11.31 -13.37
C ASN A 89 -1.16 -9.80 -13.38
N ARG A 90 -2.00 -9.04 -12.68
CA ARG A 90 -1.86 -7.58 -12.71
C ARG A 90 -2.44 -6.91 -11.47
N PRO A 91 -1.90 -5.73 -11.12
CA PRO A 91 -2.47 -4.90 -10.07
C PRO A 91 -3.85 -4.39 -10.44
N VAL A 92 -4.67 -4.14 -9.41
CA VAL A 92 -6.00 -3.55 -9.60
C VAL A 92 -6.01 -2.23 -8.85
N ILE A 93 -6.19 -1.13 -9.58
CA ILE A 93 -6.34 0.19 -8.97
C ILE A 93 -7.81 0.40 -8.67
N LEU A 94 -8.10 0.68 -7.41
CA LEU A 94 -9.47 0.84 -6.94
C LEU A 94 -9.87 2.30 -6.99
N PRO A 95 -11.15 2.59 -7.28
CA PRO A 95 -11.63 3.96 -7.26
C PRO A 95 -11.54 4.53 -5.83
N ILE A 96 -11.42 5.86 -5.75
CA ILE A 96 -11.38 6.55 -4.47
C ILE A 96 -12.73 6.37 -3.79
N CYS A 97 -12.68 5.94 -2.52
CA CYS A 97 -13.83 5.89 -1.65
C CYS A 97 -13.60 6.92 -0.54
N PRO A 98 -14.29 8.08 -0.56
CA PRO A 98 -13.99 9.16 0.40
C PRO A 98 -14.08 8.73 1.86
N SER A 99 -15.08 7.91 2.20
CA SER A 99 -15.25 7.45 3.59
C SER A 99 -14.10 6.55 4.03
N LEU A 100 -13.69 5.63 3.17
CA LEU A 100 -12.59 4.73 3.49
C LEU A 100 -11.26 5.48 3.54
N ALA A 101 -11.03 6.38 2.60
CA ALA A 101 -9.83 7.19 2.59
C ALA A 101 -9.71 8.01 3.87
N LYS A 102 -10.80 8.63 4.30
CA LYS A 102 -10.83 9.41 5.54
C LYS A 102 -10.47 8.52 6.73
N THR A 103 -11.02 7.32 6.79
CA THR A 103 -10.73 6.38 7.86
C THR A 103 -9.26 6.02 7.88
N LEU A 104 -8.67 5.77 6.71
CA LEU A 104 -7.27 5.41 6.62
C LEU A 104 -6.34 6.56 6.99
N TYR A 105 -6.69 7.80 6.65
CA TYR A 105 -5.93 8.96 7.10
C TYR A 105 -5.94 9.07 8.63
N ILE A 106 -7.09 8.77 9.24
CA ILE A 106 -7.21 8.78 10.69
C ILE A 106 -6.34 7.69 11.31
N ILE A 107 -6.36 6.49 10.75
CA ILE A 107 -5.53 5.38 11.23
C ILE A 107 -4.05 5.74 11.13
N GLU A 108 -3.63 6.32 10.02
CA GLU A 108 -2.25 6.75 9.83
C GLU A 108 -1.85 7.79 10.88
N TYR A 109 -2.73 8.75 11.12
CA TYR A 109 -2.48 9.77 12.13
C TYR A 109 -2.25 9.14 13.51
N TYR A 110 -3.11 8.23 13.91
CA TYR A 110 -2.99 7.57 15.21
C TYR A 110 -1.70 6.75 15.33
N GLN A 111 -1.32 6.06 14.27
CA GLN A 111 -0.07 5.30 14.30
C GLN A 111 1.14 6.19 14.45
N ASN A 112 1.15 7.33 13.77
CA ASN A 112 2.24 8.28 13.86
C ASN A 112 2.31 8.92 15.25
N GLU A 113 1.17 9.26 15.84
CA GLU A 113 1.10 9.78 17.20
C GLU A 113 1.66 8.79 18.19
N LYS A 114 1.29 7.52 18.04
CA LYS A 114 1.76 6.47 18.92
C LYS A 114 3.27 6.29 18.85
N ARG A 115 3.84 6.39 17.67
CA ARG A 115 5.28 6.32 17.51
C ARG A 115 5.97 7.47 18.23
N SER A 116 5.42 8.66 18.12
CA SER A 116 5.97 9.84 18.79
C SER A 116 5.96 9.68 20.31
N GLU A 117 4.91 9.10 20.85
CA GLU A 117 4.80 8.87 22.28
C GLU A 117 5.78 7.83 22.79
N LEU A 118 6.13 6.85 21.97
CA LEU A 118 7.05 5.80 22.34
C LEU A 118 8.52 6.24 22.29
N ASN A 119 8.78 7.32 21.63
CA ASN A 119 10.11 7.87 21.52
C ASN A 119 10.32 8.96 22.56
#